data_adcd3206a9de031966e665570d384bbc
#
_entry.id   adcd3206a9de031966e665570d384bbc
#
_cell.length_a   1.000
_cell.length_b   1.000
_cell.length_c   1.000
_cell.angle_alpha   90.00
_cell.angle_beta   90.00
_cell.angle_gamma   90.00
#
_symmetry.space_group_name_H-M   'P 1'
#
loop_
_entity.id
_entity.type
_entity.pdbx_description
1 polymer ?
#
loop_
_entity_poly.entity_id
_entity_poly.type
_entity_poly.pdbx_seq_one_letter_code
_entity_poly.pdbx_strand_id
1 'polypeptide(L)'
;GSDQQYVVALNKKDGGVAWRTDRTGEMNPNPQLKKSYGTPLILDTNGRPILYSPAADWLYTYDPNTGKELNKLNYGMLGFSIVPRPVAGHGLIYVITSFMRPQLLAIDYLSSNKPSIKWKWNRGVSNQPSAILVGDEIYFVSDSAGMVTCLDAHTGKEHWRERIGGNYSASPLQSNGRIYFHSREGKTTVIEAGKEFKVVSINQLDGQLMASAAVDDQALFLRSDKGLYRIERKRD
;
A
#
# COMPACT_ATOMS: atom_id res chain seq x y z
N GLY A 1 -12.49 -5.87 -27.37
CA GLY A 1 -11.97 -4.54 -27.17
C GLY A 1 -10.58 -4.59 -26.57
N SER A 2 -9.66 -3.86 -27.14
CA SER A 2 -8.30 -3.74 -26.61
C SER A 2 -8.36 -2.84 -25.37
N ASP A 3 -8.25 -3.40 -24.16
CA ASP A 3 -8.01 -2.62 -22.95
C ASP A 3 -6.63 -1.98 -23.05
N GLN A 4 -6.59 -0.76 -23.51
CA GLN A 4 -5.38 0.02 -23.56
C GLN A 4 -5.05 0.51 -22.13
N GLN A 5 -3.88 0.16 -21.63
CA GLN A 5 -3.42 0.57 -20.32
C GLN A 5 -2.77 1.94 -20.40
N TYR A 6 -3.19 2.87 -19.56
CA TYR A 6 -2.65 4.24 -19.53
C TYR A 6 -2.60 4.81 -18.11
N VAL A 7 -1.85 5.87 -17.96
CA VAL A 7 -1.89 6.78 -16.80
C VAL A 7 -2.35 8.14 -17.29
N VAL A 8 -3.21 8.81 -16.53
CA VAL A 8 -3.74 10.13 -16.88
C VAL A 8 -3.64 11.06 -15.66
N ALA A 9 -3.25 12.29 -15.89
CA ALA A 9 -3.36 13.35 -14.91
C ALA A 9 -4.49 14.32 -15.31
N LEU A 10 -5.27 14.68 -14.31
CA LEU A 10 -6.37 15.62 -14.46
C LEU A 10 -6.06 16.91 -13.73
N ASN A 11 -6.45 18.03 -14.31
CA ASN A 11 -6.40 19.32 -13.66
C ASN A 11 -7.40 19.35 -12.50
N LYS A 12 -6.93 19.65 -11.28
CA LYS A 12 -7.77 19.69 -10.09
C LYS A 12 -8.87 20.76 -10.11
N LYS A 13 -8.70 21.80 -10.93
CA LYS A 13 -9.65 22.92 -11.00
C LYS A 13 -10.90 22.59 -11.80
N ASP A 14 -10.74 21.88 -12.90
CA ASP A 14 -11.82 21.70 -13.88
C ASP A 14 -11.98 20.25 -14.39
N GLY A 15 -11.09 19.33 -13.95
CA GLY A 15 -11.10 17.92 -14.39
C GLY A 15 -10.57 17.71 -15.81
N GLY A 16 -10.11 18.75 -16.49
CA GLY A 16 -9.52 18.64 -17.83
C GLY A 16 -8.27 17.77 -17.83
N VAL A 17 -8.03 17.04 -18.93
CA VAL A 17 -6.84 16.20 -19.06
C VAL A 17 -5.59 17.07 -19.19
N ALA A 18 -4.70 17.00 -18.18
CA ALA A 18 -3.41 17.67 -18.23
C ALA A 18 -2.43 16.90 -19.13
N TRP A 19 -2.36 15.59 -18.96
CA TRP A 19 -1.61 14.68 -19.83
C TRP A 19 -2.16 13.25 -19.73
N ARG A 20 -1.89 12.45 -20.75
CA ARG A 20 -2.17 11.03 -20.81
C ARG A 20 -0.99 10.30 -21.43
N THR A 21 -0.57 9.18 -20.84
CA THR A 21 0.52 8.35 -21.33
C THR A 21 0.10 6.90 -21.35
N ASP A 22 0.14 6.27 -22.51
CA ASP A 22 -0.09 4.84 -22.64
C ASP A 22 1.09 4.06 -22.08
N ARG A 23 0.80 2.99 -21.35
CA ARG A 23 1.83 2.13 -20.75
C ARG A 23 2.55 1.34 -21.85
N THR A 24 3.86 1.27 -21.74
CA THR A 24 4.73 0.57 -22.71
C THR A 24 5.20 -0.77 -22.13
N GLY A 25 5.80 -1.61 -22.98
CA GLY A 25 6.34 -2.91 -22.61
C GLY A 25 5.39 -4.05 -22.94
N GLU A 26 5.90 -5.26 -22.78
CA GLU A 26 5.12 -6.47 -23.02
C GLU A 26 4.13 -6.67 -21.88
N MET A 27 2.88 -6.83 -22.21
CA MET A 27 1.78 -7.06 -21.26
C MET A 27 1.10 -8.37 -21.58
N ASN A 28 0.47 -8.96 -20.55
CA ASN A 28 -0.32 -10.16 -20.74
C ASN A 28 -1.39 -9.92 -21.83
N PRO A 29 -1.55 -10.82 -22.82
CA PRO A 29 -2.55 -10.67 -23.88
C PRO A 29 -3.99 -10.69 -23.34
N ASN A 30 -4.24 -11.36 -22.21
CA ASN A 30 -5.55 -11.35 -21.58
C ASN A 30 -5.80 -10.00 -20.88
N PRO A 31 -6.84 -9.23 -21.29
CA PRO A 31 -7.16 -7.93 -20.70
C PRO A 31 -7.40 -7.97 -19.18
N GLN A 32 -7.94 -9.05 -18.64
CA GLN A 32 -8.19 -9.22 -17.22
C GLN A 32 -6.90 -9.22 -16.38
N LEU A 33 -5.83 -9.73 -16.94
CA LEU A 33 -4.54 -9.88 -16.25
C LEU A 33 -3.63 -8.64 -16.32
N LYS A 34 -4.09 -7.55 -16.95
CA LYS A 34 -3.36 -6.27 -17.06
C LYS A 34 -3.79 -5.21 -16.06
N LYS A 35 -4.82 -5.47 -15.27
CA LYS A 35 -5.48 -4.45 -14.43
C LYS A 35 -4.63 -4.04 -13.24
N SER A 36 -4.71 -2.76 -12.89
CA SER A 36 -4.13 -2.18 -11.68
C SER A 36 -5.00 -1.04 -11.19
N TYR A 37 -5.26 -1.01 -9.89
CA TYR A 37 -6.15 -0.04 -9.23
C TYR A 37 -5.44 0.72 -8.11
N GLY A 38 -4.17 0.42 -7.85
CA GLY A 38 -3.40 1.03 -6.77
C GLY A 38 -3.18 2.54 -7.00
N THR A 39 -3.26 3.30 -5.94
CA THR A 39 -2.94 4.73 -5.96
C THR A 39 -1.44 4.90 -6.20
N PRO A 40 -1.00 5.67 -7.20
CA PRO A 40 0.41 5.95 -7.43
C PRO A 40 1.00 6.81 -6.30
N LEU A 41 2.32 6.79 -6.18
CA LEU A 41 3.09 7.54 -5.20
C LEU A 41 3.99 8.55 -5.90
N ILE A 42 3.97 9.83 -5.45
CA ILE A 42 4.94 10.83 -5.89
C ILE A 42 5.98 11.00 -4.79
N LEU A 43 7.25 10.89 -5.14
CA LEU A 43 8.39 11.11 -4.27
C LEU A 43 9.34 12.14 -4.88
N ASP A 44 9.94 12.96 -4.03
CA ASP A 44 11.14 13.70 -4.43
C ASP A 44 12.32 12.73 -4.49
N THR A 45 12.96 12.67 -5.66
CA THR A 45 14.10 11.81 -5.92
C THR A 45 15.23 12.69 -6.41
N ASN A 46 16.17 12.99 -5.52
CA ASN A 46 17.32 13.88 -5.80
C ASN A 46 16.88 15.28 -6.30
N GLY A 47 15.90 15.90 -5.62
CA GLY A 47 15.39 17.24 -5.97
C GLY A 47 14.43 17.25 -7.16
N ARG A 48 13.99 16.08 -7.63
CA ARG A 48 13.05 15.94 -8.75
C ARG A 48 11.87 15.07 -8.36
N PRO A 49 10.62 15.56 -8.53
CA PRO A 49 9.43 14.74 -8.28
C PRO A 49 9.31 13.63 -9.33
N ILE A 50 9.11 12.41 -8.87
CA ILE A 50 8.88 11.24 -9.72
C ILE A 50 7.59 10.55 -9.26
N LEU A 51 6.72 10.21 -10.20
CA LEU A 51 5.52 9.44 -9.96
C LEU A 51 5.82 7.95 -10.18
N TYR A 52 5.56 7.15 -9.15
CA TYR A 52 5.68 5.69 -9.17
C TYR A 52 4.31 5.04 -9.25
N SER A 53 4.08 4.26 -10.29
CA SER A 53 2.77 3.65 -10.59
C SER A 53 2.92 2.13 -10.72
N PRO A 54 2.57 1.36 -9.68
CA PRO A 54 2.49 -0.09 -9.79
C PRO A 54 1.42 -0.52 -10.80
N ALA A 55 1.74 -1.54 -11.57
CA ALA A 55 0.85 -2.16 -12.53
C ALA A 55 1.00 -3.68 -12.50
N ALA A 56 0.17 -4.41 -13.24
CA ALA A 56 0.43 -5.83 -13.45
C ALA A 56 1.80 -6.02 -14.11
N ASP A 57 2.64 -6.86 -13.54
CA ASP A 57 3.98 -7.24 -14.00
C ASP A 57 5.04 -6.13 -13.97
N TRP A 58 4.65 -4.86 -13.79
CA TRP A 58 5.54 -3.71 -13.95
C TRP A 58 5.38 -2.66 -12.85
N LEU A 59 6.48 -2.04 -12.45
CA LEU A 59 6.49 -0.72 -11.80
C LEU A 59 6.95 0.32 -12.82
N TYR A 60 6.11 1.30 -13.10
CA TYR A 60 6.42 2.42 -14.00
C TYR A 60 6.81 3.66 -13.20
N THR A 61 7.68 4.48 -13.78
CA THR A 61 7.98 5.82 -13.27
C THR A 61 7.72 6.88 -14.33
N TYR A 62 7.12 7.99 -13.93
CA TYR A 62 6.78 9.10 -14.82
C TYR A 62 7.22 10.43 -14.23
N ASP A 63 7.47 11.38 -15.11
CA ASP A 63 7.50 12.80 -14.75
C ASP A 63 6.05 13.25 -14.45
N PRO A 64 5.72 13.68 -13.22
CA PRO A 64 4.33 13.99 -12.86
C PRO A 64 3.79 15.25 -13.57
N ASN A 65 4.66 16.12 -14.11
CA ASN A 65 4.25 17.34 -14.79
C ASN A 65 3.91 17.11 -16.26
N THR A 66 4.60 16.17 -16.91
CA THR A 66 4.51 15.95 -18.37
C THR A 66 3.91 14.60 -18.75
N GLY A 67 3.87 13.65 -17.81
CA GLY A 67 3.48 12.27 -18.06
C GLY A 67 4.54 11.45 -18.82
N LYS A 68 5.73 12.01 -19.10
CA LYS A 68 6.80 11.26 -19.77
C LYS A 68 7.21 10.04 -18.94
N GLU A 69 7.16 8.86 -19.52
CA GLU A 69 7.72 7.64 -18.91
C GLU A 69 9.23 7.82 -18.77
N LEU A 70 9.73 7.70 -17.54
CA LEU A 70 11.16 7.86 -17.22
C LEU A 70 11.85 6.50 -17.18
N ASN A 71 11.24 5.54 -16.48
CA ASN A 71 11.77 4.20 -16.31
C ASN A 71 10.65 3.21 -16.04
N LYS A 72 10.96 1.93 -16.13
CA LYS A 72 10.09 0.84 -15.69
C LYS A 72 10.90 -0.36 -15.24
N LEU A 73 10.35 -1.12 -14.31
CA LEU A 73 10.89 -2.37 -13.81
C LEU A 73 9.88 -3.49 -14.04
N ASN A 74 10.27 -4.51 -14.83
CA ASN A 74 9.51 -5.75 -14.89
C ASN A 74 9.84 -6.59 -13.66
N TYR A 75 8.82 -6.92 -12.86
CA TYR A 75 8.97 -7.82 -11.70
C TYR A 75 8.36 -9.21 -11.95
N GLY A 76 7.85 -9.44 -13.17
CA GLY A 76 7.29 -10.71 -13.62
C GLY A 76 5.84 -10.91 -13.23
N MET A 77 5.27 -12.04 -13.60
CA MET A 77 3.86 -12.40 -13.35
C MET A 77 3.61 -12.74 -11.87
N LEU A 78 3.63 -11.72 -11.02
CA LEU A 78 3.36 -11.83 -9.57
C LEU A 78 1.93 -11.50 -9.19
N GLY A 79 1.08 -11.17 -10.14
CA GLY A 79 -0.31 -10.85 -9.93
C GLY A 79 -0.79 -9.65 -10.75
N PHE A 80 -2.07 -9.41 -10.66
CA PHE A 80 -2.76 -8.30 -11.33
C PHE A 80 -3.81 -7.69 -10.40
N SER A 81 -4.57 -6.71 -10.87
CA SER A 81 -5.51 -5.96 -10.03
C SER A 81 -4.82 -5.37 -8.79
N ILE A 82 -3.64 -4.78 -9.00
CA ILE A 82 -2.86 -4.19 -7.93
C ILE A 82 -3.71 -3.14 -7.21
N VAL A 83 -3.93 -3.32 -5.91
CA VAL A 83 -4.76 -2.44 -5.07
C VAL A 83 -3.90 -1.67 -4.07
N PRO A 84 -2.95 -2.29 -3.35
CA PRO A 84 -2.20 -1.62 -2.31
C PRO A 84 -1.42 -0.42 -2.84
N ARG A 85 -1.50 0.70 -2.12
CA ARG A 85 -0.65 1.86 -2.39
C ARG A 85 0.80 1.54 -1.99
N PRO A 86 1.79 1.84 -2.82
CA PRO A 86 3.19 1.70 -2.42
C PRO A 86 3.53 2.66 -1.27
N VAL A 87 4.45 2.24 -0.42
CA VAL A 87 5.07 3.08 0.61
C VAL A 87 6.56 3.21 0.33
N ALA A 88 7.21 4.23 0.87
CA ALA A 88 8.62 4.47 0.61
C ALA A 88 9.36 4.94 1.86
N GLY A 89 10.62 4.56 1.96
CA GLY A 89 11.58 4.96 2.96
C GLY A 89 12.92 4.27 2.72
N HIS A 90 13.99 4.76 3.34
CA HIS A 90 15.33 4.15 3.29
C HIS A 90 15.90 3.99 1.87
N GLY A 91 15.48 4.83 0.92
CA GLY A 91 15.86 4.69 -0.50
C GLY A 91 15.17 3.54 -1.23
N LEU A 92 14.16 2.92 -0.62
CA LEU A 92 13.38 1.82 -1.16
C LEU A 92 11.92 2.20 -1.35
N ILE A 93 11.30 1.63 -2.38
CA ILE A 93 9.85 1.61 -2.55
C ILE A 93 9.36 0.19 -2.31
N TYR A 94 8.34 0.07 -1.47
CA TYR A 94 7.72 -1.20 -1.12
C TYR A 94 6.42 -1.34 -1.88
N VAL A 95 6.34 -2.35 -2.75
CA VAL A 95 5.20 -2.64 -3.62
C VAL A 95 4.62 -3.99 -3.27
N ILE A 96 3.30 -4.04 -3.05
CA ILE A 96 2.56 -5.29 -2.93
C ILE A 96 1.94 -5.61 -4.29
N THR A 97 2.21 -6.81 -4.83
CA THR A 97 1.80 -7.21 -6.18
C THR A 97 0.36 -7.72 -6.29
N SER A 98 -0.33 -7.93 -5.16
CA SER A 98 -1.78 -8.20 -5.07
C SER A 98 -2.21 -9.54 -5.67
N PHE A 99 -3.41 -9.60 -6.26
CA PHE A 99 -4.20 -10.80 -6.54
C PHE A 99 -3.44 -11.89 -7.34
N MET A 100 -3.63 -13.13 -6.97
CA MET A 100 -3.08 -14.43 -7.39
C MET A 100 -1.74 -14.81 -6.76
N ARG A 101 -0.73 -13.94 -6.74
CA ARG A 101 0.60 -14.23 -6.19
C ARG A 101 1.13 -13.03 -5.42
N PRO A 102 0.46 -12.63 -4.33
CA PRO A 102 0.86 -11.43 -3.59
C PRO A 102 2.28 -11.59 -3.04
N GLN A 103 3.12 -10.63 -3.35
CA GLN A 103 4.45 -10.48 -2.81
C GLN A 103 4.68 -9.03 -2.41
N LEU A 104 5.43 -8.82 -1.35
CA LEU A 104 5.99 -7.53 -1.01
C LEU A 104 7.40 -7.45 -1.62
N LEU A 105 7.61 -6.45 -2.47
CA LEU A 105 8.87 -6.18 -3.14
C LEU A 105 9.47 -4.90 -2.57
N ALA A 106 10.72 -4.94 -2.14
CA ALA A 106 11.49 -3.74 -1.86
C ALA A 106 12.37 -3.41 -3.07
N ILE A 107 12.15 -2.24 -3.65
CA ILE A 107 12.75 -1.80 -4.90
C ILE A 107 13.61 -0.58 -4.63
N ASP A 108 14.89 -0.69 -4.93
CA ASP A 108 15.83 0.44 -4.90
C ASP A 108 15.54 1.39 -6.07
N TYR A 109 15.35 2.65 -5.75
CA TYR A 109 15.09 3.71 -6.73
C TYR A 109 16.11 4.86 -6.69
N LEU A 110 17.03 4.85 -5.72
CA LEU A 110 18.01 5.91 -5.53
C LEU A 110 19.41 5.55 -6.04
N SER A 111 19.84 4.29 -5.84
CA SER A 111 21.24 3.90 -6.03
C SER A 111 21.67 3.78 -7.49
N SER A 112 20.73 3.71 -8.43
CA SER A 112 21.05 3.62 -9.85
C SER A 112 19.98 4.29 -10.73
N ASN A 113 20.34 4.59 -11.97
CA ASN A 113 19.39 5.09 -12.98
C ASN A 113 18.32 4.05 -13.38
N LYS A 114 18.41 2.82 -12.86
CA LYS A 114 17.44 1.75 -13.13
C LYS A 114 16.97 1.14 -11.81
N PRO A 115 15.64 1.11 -11.56
CA PRO A 115 15.09 0.44 -10.38
C PRO A 115 15.49 -1.04 -10.34
N SER A 116 15.81 -1.56 -9.15
CA SER A 116 16.15 -2.97 -8.95
C SER A 116 15.55 -3.53 -7.66
N ILE A 117 15.15 -4.79 -7.67
CA ILE A 117 14.59 -5.43 -6.48
C ILE A 117 15.73 -5.82 -5.54
N LYS A 118 15.70 -5.33 -4.31
CA LYS A 118 16.66 -5.66 -3.25
C LYS A 118 16.27 -6.94 -2.52
N TRP A 119 15.00 -7.04 -2.14
CA TRP A 119 14.47 -8.22 -1.48
C TRP A 119 12.99 -8.43 -1.78
N LYS A 120 12.49 -9.63 -1.51
CA LYS A 120 11.09 -10.04 -1.71
C LYS A 120 10.60 -10.84 -0.51
N TRP A 121 9.29 -10.73 -0.24
CA TRP A 121 8.60 -11.49 0.77
C TRP A 121 7.28 -12.03 0.22
N ASN A 122 6.90 -13.29 0.53
CA ASN A 122 5.73 -13.96 -0.08
C ASN A 122 4.82 -14.70 0.91
N ARG A 123 5.01 -14.49 2.22
CA ARG A 123 4.20 -15.16 3.25
C ARG A 123 3.23 -14.17 3.88
N GLY A 124 1.91 -14.48 3.85
CA GLY A 124 0.87 -13.67 4.49
C GLY A 124 0.74 -12.25 3.92
N VAL A 125 1.12 -12.05 2.66
CA VAL A 125 1.01 -10.76 1.99
C VAL A 125 -0.46 -10.50 1.61
N SER A 126 -0.88 -9.26 1.74
CA SER A 126 -2.24 -8.78 1.42
C SER A 126 -2.48 -8.67 -0.09
N ASN A 127 -3.75 -8.70 -0.48
CA ASN A 127 -4.19 -8.26 -1.81
C ASN A 127 -4.78 -6.84 -1.79
N GLN A 128 -5.39 -6.41 -0.71
CA GLN A 128 -6.10 -5.12 -0.59
C GLN A 128 -5.43 -4.16 0.38
N PRO A 129 -5.17 -4.50 1.66
CA PRO A 129 -4.50 -3.59 2.58
C PRO A 129 -3.10 -3.20 2.09
N SER A 130 -2.80 -1.91 2.15
CA SER A 130 -1.43 -1.41 1.93
C SER A 130 -0.55 -1.75 3.14
N ALA A 131 0.75 -1.85 2.93
CA ALA A 131 1.70 -1.88 4.04
C ALA A 131 1.84 -0.49 4.68
N ILE A 132 2.42 -0.47 5.88
CA ILE A 132 2.82 0.77 6.56
C ILE A 132 4.27 0.65 7.04
N LEU A 133 5.03 1.71 6.84
CA LEU A 133 6.41 1.84 7.30
C LEU A 133 6.44 2.69 8.57
N VAL A 134 7.04 2.18 9.64
CA VAL A 134 7.17 2.88 10.91
C VAL A 134 8.61 2.67 11.42
N GLY A 135 9.40 3.74 11.42
CA GLY A 135 10.84 3.63 11.68
C GLY A 135 11.52 2.73 10.65
N ASP A 136 12.25 1.73 11.12
CA ASP A 136 12.96 0.75 10.29
C ASP A 136 12.16 -0.53 10.02
N GLU A 137 10.91 -0.60 10.46
CA GLU A 137 10.02 -1.75 10.31
C GLU A 137 8.91 -1.50 9.30
N ILE A 138 8.59 -2.51 8.50
CA ILE A 138 7.43 -2.53 7.61
C ILE A 138 6.40 -3.55 8.09
N TYR A 139 5.14 -3.11 8.18
CA TYR A 139 4.02 -3.92 8.68
C TYR A 139 2.95 -4.08 7.61
N PHE A 140 2.34 -5.25 7.56
CA PHE A 140 1.18 -5.51 6.73
C PHE A 140 0.32 -6.62 7.34
N VAL A 141 -0.95 -6.69 6.93
CA VAL A 141 -1.91 -7.69 7.39
C VAL A 141 -2.52 -8.42 6.20
N SER A 142 -2.64 -9.74 6.27
CA SER A 142 -3.31 -10.53 5.22
C SER A 142 -4.81 -10.23 5.15
N ASP A 143 -5.40 -10.36 3.95
CA ASP A 143 -6.85 -10.13 3.73
C ASP A 143 -7.73 -11.05 4.56
N SER A 144 -7.30 -12.30 4.76
CA SER A 144 -8.01 -13.31 5.54
C SER A 144 -7.15 -13.84 6.68
N ALA A 145 -7.82 -14.32 7.72
CA ALA A 145 -7.21 -14.86 8.93
C ALA A 145 -6.37 -13.86 9.75
N GLY A 146 -6.21 -12.61 9.29
CA GLY A 146 -5.55 -11.54 10.04
C GLY A 146 -4.13 -11.88 10.47
N MET A 147 -3.32 -12.38 9.55
CA MET A 147 -1.90 -12.58 9.80
C MET A 147 -1.17 -11.24 9.64
N VAL A 148 -0.69 -10.68 10.75
CA VAL A 148 0.17 -9.48 10.75
C VAL A 148 1.62 -9.91 10.67
N THR A 149 2.38 -9.24 9.84
CA THR A 149 3.82 -9.47 9.67
C THR A 149 4.58 -8.17 9.88
N CYS A 150 5.69 -8.25 10.61
CA CYS A 150 6.67 -7.19 10.79
C CYS A 150 8.01 -7.65 10.23
N LEU A 151 8.56 -6.89 9.29
CA LEU A 151 9.88 -7.13 8.72
C LEU A 151 10.79 -5.93 8.96
N ASP A 152 12.08 -6.18 9.02
CA ASP A 152 13.11 -5.16 8.83
C ASP A 152 12.98 -4.60 7.40
N ALA A 153 12.77 -3.32 7.28
CA ALA A 153 12.49 -2.67 6.00
C ALA A 153 13.69 -2.67 5.05
N HIS A 154 14.91 -2.63 5.57
CA HIS A 154 16.14 -2.63 4.75
C HIS A 154 16.43 -3.99 4.14
N THR A 155 16.19 -5.07 4.89
CA THR A 155 16.66 -6.43 4.54
C THR A 155 15.56 -7.41 4.22
N GLY A 156 14.31 -7.12 4.61
CA GLY A 156 13.19 -8.05 4.52
C GLY A 156 13.24 -9.19 5.56
N LYS A 157 14.15 -9.11 6.56
CA LYS A 157 14.21 -10.12 7.63
C LYS A 157 12.97 -10.03 8.51
N GLU A 158 12.34 -11.18 8.78
CA GLU A 158 11.20 -11.28 9.69
C GLU A 158 11.65 -11.00 11.13
N HIS A 159 10.96 -10.03 11.78
CA HIS A 159 11.02 -9.87 13.21
C HIS A 159 9.99 -10.78 13.87
N TRP A 160 8.74 -10.70 13.42
CA TRP A 160 7.65 -11.54 13.90
C TRP A 160 6.51 -11.64 12.89
N ARG A 161 5.66 -12.66 13.08
CA ARG A 161 4.44 -12.86 12.31
C ARG A 161 3.39 -13.52 13.20
N GLU A 162 2.32 -12.76 13.50
CA GLU A 162 1.33 -13.13 14.50
C GLU A 162 -0.09 -13.01 13.97
N ARG A 163 -0.96 -13.87 14.47
CA ARG A 163 -2.37 -13.91 14.08
C ARG A 163 -3.22 -13.08 15.02
N ILE A 164 -3.84 -12.02 14.51
CA ILE A 164 -4.83 -11.21 15.24
C ILE A 164 -6.27 -11.58 14.90
N GLY A 165 -6.47 -12.45 13.90
CA GLY A 165 -7.78 -12.91 13.43
C GLY A 165 -8.58 -11.87 12.67
N GLY A 166 -9.67 -12.29 12.02
CA GLY A 166 -10.54 -11.43 11.21
C GLY A 166 -10.12 -11.32 9.75
N ASN A 167 -10.92 -10.57 8.99
CA ASN A 167 -10.69 -10.27 7.58
C ASN A 167 -10.43 -8.78 7.38
N TYR A 168 -9.57 -8.42 6.44
CA TYR A 168 -9.09 -7.05 6.28
C TYR A 168 -9.21 -6.55 4.85
N SER A 169 -9.73 -5.33 4.69
CA SER A 169 -9.67 -4.51 3.47
C SER A 169 -9.01 -3.17 3.76
N ALA A 170 -9.22 -2.65 4.98
CA ALA A 170 -8.63 -1.41 5.46
C ALA A 170 -7.11 -1.54 5.58
N SER A 171 -6.38 -0.54 5.11
CA SER A 171 -4.96 -0.40 5.39
C SER A 171 -4.73 -0.02 6.87
N PRO A 172 -3.65 -0.49 7.49
CA PRO A 172 -3.31 -0.09 8.85
C PRO A 172 -3.02 1.41 8.95
N LEU A 173 -3.26 1.97 10.12
CA LEU A 173 -2.96 3.35 10.47
C LEU A 173 -1.94 3.39 11.60
N GLN A 174 -0.97 4.30 11.53
CA GLN A 174 -0.04 4.58 12.62
C GLN A 174 -0.39 5.91 13.28
N SER A 175 -0.42 5.92 14.60
CA SER A 175 -0.51 7.13 15.42
C SER A 175 0.14 6.90 16.78
N ASN A 176 0.97 7.85 17.22
CA ASN A 176 1.61 7.85 18.55
C ASN A 176 2.31 6.54 18.93
N GLY A 177 3.13 5.99 18.01
CA GLY A 177 3.88 4.74 18.23
C GLY A 177 3.03 3.47 18.22
N ARG A 178 1.75 3.57 17.86
CA ARG A 178 0.81 2.46 17.79
C ARG A 178 0.35 2.22 16.37
N ILE A 179 0.04 0.97 16.04
CA ILE A 179 -0.51 0.57 14.75
C ILE A 179 -1.90 -0.03 14.97
N TYR A 180 -2.87 0.46 14.21
CA TYR A 180 -4.28 0.11 14.28
C TYR A 180 -4.66 -0.74 13.07
N PHE A 181 -5.19 -1.93 13.31
CA PHE A 181 -5.70 -2.83 12.28
C PHE A 181 -7.21 -2.96 12.42
N HIS A 182 -7.95 -2.49 11.42
CA HIS A 182 -9.41 -2.49 11.40
C HIS A 182 -9.92 -3.66 10.58
N SER A 183 -10.53 -4.65 11.22
CA SER A 183 -11.11 -5.81 10.53
C SER A 183 -12.52 -5.50 10.01
N ARG A 184 -12.92 -6.25 8.99
CA ARG A 184 -14.27 -6.15 8.41
C ARG A 184 -15.38 -6.42 9.42
N GLU A 185 -15.09 -7.19 10.46
CA GLU A 185 -16.03 -7.54 11.53
C GLU A 185 -16.15 -6.43 12.60
N GLY A 186 -15.63 -5.24 12.33
CA GLY A 186 -15.71 -4.10 13.27
C GLY A 186 -14.68 -4.13 14.40
N LYS A 187 -13.81 -5.15 14.42
CA LYS A 187 -12.75 -5.24 15.44
C LYS A 187 -11.55 -4.38 15.07
N THR A 188 -11.06 -3.59 16.01
CA THR A 188 -9.80 -2.86 15.90
C THR A 188 -8.79 -3.44 16.86
N THR A 189 -7.73 -4.05 16.34
CA THR A 189 -6.58 -4.49 17.12
C THR A 189 -5.50 -3.41 17.08
N VAL A 190 -5.04 -2.98 18.24
CA VAL A 190 -3.99 -1.96 18.40
C VAL A 190 -2.75 -2.63 18.95
N ILE A 191 -1.62 -2.45 18.27
CA ILE A 191 -0.32 -2.97 18.71
C ILE A 191 0.67 -1.83 18.94
N GLU A 192 1.69 -2.07 19.74
CA GLU A 192 2.91 -1.23 19.76
C GLU A 192 3.71 -1.46 18.47
N ALA A 193 4.26 -0.38 17.88
CA ALA A 193 5.24 -0.52 16.82
C ALA A 193 6.59 -0.97 17.42
N GLY A 194 7.25 -1.96 16.79
CA GLY A 194 8.55 -2.46 17.25
C GLY A 194 8.83 -3.89 16.81
N LYS A 195 10.02 -4.35 17.20
CA LYS A 195 10.57 -5.67 16.84
C LYS A 195 9.98 -6.83 17.66
N GLU A 196 9.13 -6.52 18.62
CA GLU A 196 8.40 -7.49 19.42
C GLU A 196 6.90 -7.28 19.27
N PHE A 197 6.14 -8.35 19.14
CA PHE A 197 4.69 -8.27 19.02
C PHE A 197 4.04 -8.01 20.37
N LYS A 198 3.34 -6.88 20.50
CA LYS A 198 2.64 -6.52 21.72
C LYS A 198 1.29 -5.88 21.42
N VAL A 199 0.21 -6.56 21.80
CA VAL A 199 -1.14 -6.02 21.73
C VAL A 199 -1.38 -5.04 22.86
N VAL A 200 -1.80 -3.82 22.52
CA VAL A 200 -2.15 -2.76 23.48
C VAL A 200 -3.63 -2.84 23.86
N SER A 201 -4.49 -2.99 22.85
CA SER A 201 -5.94 -3.10 23.07
C SER A 201 -6.65 -3.77 21.90
N ILE A 202 -7.83 -4.29 22.18
CA ILE A 202 -8.77 -4.79 21.18
C ILE A 202 -10.09 -4.09 21.44
N ASN A 203 -10.62 -3.43 20.42
CA ASN A 203 -11.87 -2.66 20.51
C ASN A 203 -12.85 -3.20 19.48
N GLN A 204 -14.14 -3.13 19.80
CA GLN A 204 -15.22 -3.54 18.91
C GLN A 204 -16.12 -2.35 18.61
N LEU A 205 -16.36 -2.10 17.33
CA LEU A 205 -17.35 -1.15 16.84
C LEU A 205 -18.46 -1.94 16.13
N ASP A 206 -19.68 -1.49 16.24
CA ASP A 206 -20.80 -2.09 15.52
C ASP A 206 -20.69 -1.82 14.01
N GLY A 207 -21.00 -2.85 13.22
CA GLY A 207 -20.95 -2.80 11.76
C GLY A 207 -19.61 -3.22 11.15
N GLN A 208 -19.56 -3.14 9.82
CA GLN A 208 -18.40 -3.56 9.02
C GLN A 208 -17.46 -2.39 8.73
N LEU A 209 -16.16 -2.63 8.89
CA LEU A 209 -15.12 -1.63 8.57
C LEU A 209 -14.39 -2.04 7.27
N MET A 210 -14.65 -1.31 6.19
CA MET A 210 -14.03 -1.55 4.89
C MET A 210 -12.99 -0.49 4.53
N ALA A 211 -13.21 0.75 4.96
CA ALA A 211 -12.35 1.88 4.66
C ALA A 211 -11.22 1.99 5.69
N SER A 212 -10.06 2.45 5.23
CA SER A 212 -8.98 2.86 6.12
C SER A 212 -9.42 4.04 6.99
N ALA A 213 -8.97 4.04 8.24
CA ALA A 213 -9.24 5.13 9.17
C ALA A 213 -8.50 6.42 8.76
N ALA A 214 -9.03 7.55 9.19
CA ALA A 214 -8.32 8.84 9.16
C ALA A 214 -8.06 9.34 10.58
N VAL A 215 -7.04 10.15 10.73
CA VAL A 215 -6.66 10.77 12.00
C VAL A 215 -6.51 12.27 11.79
N ASP A 216 -7.01 13.04 12.76
CA ASP A 216 -6.84 14.49 12.84
C ASP A 216 -6.54 14.84 14.29
N ASP A 217 -5.35 15.40 14.56
CA ASP A 217 -4.79 15.78 15.85
C ASP A 217 -5.13 14.85 17.03
N GLN A 218 -6.36 14.87 17.49
CA GLN A 218 -6.82 14.16 18.70
C GLN A 218 -7.95 13.17 18.43
N ALA A 219 -8.40 13.03 17.20
CA ALA A 219 -9.54 12.20 16.84
C ALA A 219 -9.20 11.17 15.78
N LEU A 220 -9.76 9.98 15.96
CA LEU A 220 -9.77 8.90 14.97
C LEU A 220 -11.15 8.89 14.29
N PHE A 221 -11.16 8.89 12.97
CA PHE A 221 -12.38 8.80 12.16
C PHE A 221 -12.48 7.42 11.53
N LEU A 222 -13.57 6.72 11.85
CA LEU A 222 -13.87 5.38 11.32
C LEU A 222 -15.22 5.41 10.61
N ARG A 223 -15.26 4.82 9.42
CA ARG A 223 -16.51 4.60 8.68
C ARG A 223 -16.88 3.13 8.74
N SER A 224 -18.06 2.83 9.30
CA SER A 224 -18.68 1.52 9.13
C SER A 224 -19.88 1.59 8.17
N ASP A 225 -20.51 0.45 7.88
CA ASP A 225 -21.78 0.40 7.16
C ASP A 225 -22.95 1.01 7.98
N LYS A 226 -22.77 1.24 9.28
CA LYS A 226 -23.76 1.85 10.18
C LYS A 226 -23.60 3.35 10.32
N GLY A 227 -22.39 3.90 10.14
CA GLY A 227 -22.18 5.34 10.33
C GLY A 227 -20.73 5.78 10.24
N LEU A 228 -20.54 7.09 10.40
CA LEU A 228 -19.24 7.72 10.55
C LEU A 228 -19.04 8.06 12.03
N TYR A 229 -17.92 7.60 12.58
CA TYR A 229 -17.57 7.75 13.99
C TYR A 229 -16.37 8.66 14.13
N ARG A 230 -16.46 9.62 15.05
CA ARG A 230 -15.36 10.41 15.56
C ARG A 230 -15.04 9.93 16.97
N ILE A 231 -13.87 9.36 17.15
CA ILE A 231 -13.41 8.79 18.43
C ILE A 231 -12.27 9.66 18.94
N GLU A 232 -12.44 10.23 20.12
CA GLU A 232 -11.44 11.06 20.76
C GLU A 232 -11.34 10.75 22.27
N ARG A 233 -10.24 11.19 22.88
CA ARG A 233 -10.11 11.11 24.32
C ARG A 233 -11.17 12.02 24.97
N LYS A 234 -11.90 11.48 25.93
CA LYS A 234 -12.80 12.31 26.75
C LYS A 234 -11.96 13.41 27.42
N ARG A 235 -12.35 14.66 27.22
CA ARG A 235 -11.78 15.77 28.00
C ARG A 235 -12.43 15.73 29.38
N ASP A 236 -11.59 15.68 30.41
CA ASP A 236 -12.03 15.82 31.81
C ASP A 236 -12.49 17.22 32.07
#